data_c98f20f8634a4dcde97bb9d151f88da1
#
_entry.id   c98f20f8634a4dcde97bb9d151f88da1
#
_cell.length_a   1.000
_cell.length_b   1.000
_cell.length_c   1.000
_cell.angle_alpha   90.00
_cell.angle_beta   90.00
_cell.angle_gamma   90.00
#
_symmetry.space_group_name_H-M   'P 1'
#
loop_
_entity.id
_entity.type
_entity.pdbx_description
1 polymer ?
#
loop_
_entity_poly.entity_id
_entity_poly.type
_entity_poly.pdbx_seq_one_letter_code
_entity_poly.pdbx_strand_id
1 'polypeptide(L)'
;MGNFSFDIVSEYDKAEMNNVFDQALREIASRYDFKGTPAELAWLDDKKGFKVTGSGEWQLDAILDIVRKKLSARSVSQKVLDTSHEIVESNLKASKEVPFKAGLDQDKAKTLTKLIRETYPKVNTQIQGEAVRVMSNSKDDLQAVMQLLKAKDDLDFPPQLHEFPINIE
;
A
#
# COMPACT_ATOMS: atom_id res chain seq x y z
N MET A 1 -28.14 17.43 0.84
CA MET A 1 -27.49 16.68 -0.22
C MET A 1 -26.03 17.09 -0.32
N GLY A 2 -25.10 16.13 -0.38
CA GLY A 2 -23.70 16.42 -0.57
C GLY A 2 -23.41 16.84 -2.00
N ASN A 3 -22.91 18.05 -2.19
CA ASN A 3 -22.55 18.57 -3.52
C ASN A 3 -21.11 18.24 -3.90
N PHE A 4 -20.30 17.85 -2.93
CA PHE A 4 -18.91 17.51 -3.10
C PHE A 4 -18.65 16.10 -2.59
N SER A 5 -17.75 15.40 -3.24
CA SER A 5 -17.38 14.05 -2.80
C SER A 5 -15.98 13.70 -3.21
N PHE A 6 -15.38 12.76 -2.47
CA PHE A 6 -14.17 12.04 -2.89
C PHE A 6 -14.27 10.60 -2.42
N ASP A 7 -13.52 9.72 -3.07
CA ASP A 7 -13.45 8.32 -2.69
C ASP A 7 -12.11 8.02 -2.06
N ILE A 8 -12.14 7.23 -0.99
CA ILE A 8 -10.95 6.65 -0.38
C ILE A 8 -10.83 5.23 -0.93
N VAL A 9 -9.69 4.93 -1.52
CA VAL A 9 -9.38 3.61 -2.06
C VAL A 9 -8.01 3.17 -1.53
N SER A 10 -7.71 1.90 -1.64
CA SER A 10 -6.38 1.38 -1.41
C SER A 10 -5.98 0.56 -2.63
N GLU A 11 -5.10 1.12 -3.44
CA GLU A 11 -4.65 0.48 -4.66
C GLU A 11 -3.19 0.83 -4.90
N TYR A 12 -2.56 0.15 -5.84
CA TYR A 12 -1.18 0.42 -6.21
C TYR A 12 -1.06 0.56 -7.72
N ASP A 13 -0.08 1.35 -8.14
CA ASP A 13 0.20 1.55 -9.56
C ASP A 13 1.08 0.40 -10.06
N LYS A 14 0.54 -0.42 -10.97
CA LYS A 14 1.24 -1.58 -11.50
C LYS A 14 2.50 -1.20 -12.26
N ALA A 15 2.48 -0.08 -12.99
CA ALA A 15 3.65 0.40 -13.72
C ALA A 15 4.77 0.79 -12.75
N GLU A 16 4.44 1.46 -11.65
CA GLU A 16 5.41 1.80 -10.63
C GLU A 16 5.98 0.56 -9.93
N MET A 17 5.16 -0.46 -9.70
CA MET A 17 5.63 -1.71 -9.10
C MET A 17 6.60 -2.46 -10.04
N ASN A 18 6.37 -2.41 -11.35
CA ASN A 18 7.34 -2.93 -12.33
C ASN A 18 8.67 -2.19 -12.24
N ASN A 19 8.65 -0.86 -12.12
CA ASN A 19 9.87 -0.06 -11.98
C ASN A 19 10.61 -0.38 -10.68
N VAL A 20 9.89 -0.53 -9.59
CA VAL A 20 10.46 -0.93 -8.30
C VAL A 20 11.15 -2.28 -8.41
N PHE A 21 10.48 -3.25 -9.04
CA PHE A 21 11.02 -4.59 -9.24
C PHE A 21 12.32 -4.56 -10.06
N ASP A 22 12.32 -3.88 -11.19
CA ASP A 22 13.50 -3.79 -12.06
C ASP A 22 14.67 -3.12 -11.35
N GLN A 23 14.43 -2.04 -10.62
CA GLN A 23 15.48 -1.33 -9.89
C GLN A 23 16.01 -2.16 -8.74
N ALA A 24 15.14 -2.85 -8.02
CA ALA A 24 15.54 -3.73 -6.93
C ALA A 24 16.38 -4.91 -7.43
N LEU A 25 15.98 -5.52 -8.56
CA LEU A 25 16.76 -6.59 -9.18
C LEU A 25 18.17 -6.14 -9.55
N ARG A 26 18.31 -4.94 -10.11
CA ARG A 26 19.63 -4.40 -10.47
C ARG A 26 20.51 -4.23 -9.24
N GLU A 27 19.97 -3.71 -8.16
CA GLU A 27 20.73 -3.52 -6.92
C GLU A 27 21.14 -4.87 -6.32
N ILE A 28 20.22 -5.83 -6.27
CA ILE A 28 20.51 -7.19 -5.77
C ILE A 28 21.63 -7.83 -6.58
N ALA A 29 21.57 -7.73 -7.90
CA ALA A 29 22.58 -8.29 -8.79
C ALA A 29 23.94 -7.62 -8.63
N SER A 30 24.00 -6.35 -8.26
CA SER A 30 25.22 -5.60 -8.10
C SER A 30 25.85 -5.72 -6.71
N ARG A 31 25.12 -6.22 -5.72
CA ARG A 31 25.63 -6.30 -4.35
C ARG A 31 26.60 -7.47 -4.20
N TYR A 32 27.78 -7.12 -3.76
CA TYR A 32 28.85 -8.09 -3.57
C TYR A 32 28.50 -9.13 -2.50
N ASP A 33 27.82 -8.70 -1.43
CA ASP A 33 27.45 -9.57 -0.31
C ASP A 33 26.37 -10.61 -0.66
N PHE A 34 25.71 -10.46 -1.82
CA PHE A 34 24.71 -11.41 -2.30
C PHE A 34 25.28 -12.42 -3.32
N LYS A 35 26.49 -12.19 -3.82
CA LYS A 35 27.09 -13.09 -4.82
C LYS A 35 27.34 -14.47 -4.23
N GLY A 36 26.98 -15.50 -5.00
CA GLY A 36 27.12 -16.89 -4.56
C GLY A 36 26.09 -17.32 -3.52
N THR A 37 25.10 -16.49 -3.23
CA THR A 37 24.03 -16.79 -2.29
C THR A 37 22.71 -16.99 -3.05
N PRO A 38 21.68 -17.61 -2.42
CA PRO A 38 20.36 -17.74 -3.05
C PRO A 38 19.53 -16.46 -3.06
N ALA A 39 20.11 -15.29 -2.79
CA ALA A 39 19.38 -14.02 -2.75
C ALA A 39 18.66 -13.77 -4.06
N GLU A 40 17.34 -13.64 -3.99
CA GLU A 40 16.48 -13.50 -5.18
C GLU A 40 15.23 -12.71 -4.85
N LEU A 41 14.76 -11.94 -5.82
CA LEU A 41 13.47 -11.29 -5.80
C LEU A 41 12.68 -11.75 -7.02
N ALA A 42 11.48 -12.23 -6.80
CA ALA A 42 10.61 -12.71 -7.88
C ALA A 42 9.20 -12.17 -7.68
N TRP A 43 8.39 -12.27 -8.73
CA TRP A 43 6.97 -11.94 -8.65
C TRP A 43 6.17 -13.12 -8.09
N LEU A 44 5.13 -12.81 -7.32
CA LEU A 44 4.05 -13.77 -7.06
C LEU A 44 3.14 -13.87 -8.29
N ASP A 45 2.23 -14.85 -8.27
CA ASP A 45 1.30 -15.07 -9.38
C ASP A 45 0.52 -13.79 -9.69
N ASP A 46 0.31 -13.55 -10.98
CA ASP A 46 -0.38 -12.36 -11.51
C ASP A 46 0.25 -11.04 -11.07
N LYS A 47 1.54 -11.05 -10.68
CA LYS A 47 2.25 -9.88 -10.18
C LYS A 47 1.54 -9.19 -9.02
N LYS A 48 0.90 -9.97 -8.16
CA LYS A 48 0.17 -9.45 -6.99
C LYS A 48 1.04 -9.28 -5.75
N GLY A 49 2.31 -9.51 -5.85
CA GLY A 49 3.26 -9.35 -4.77
C GLY A 49 4.64 -9.80 -5.18
N PHE A 50 5.56 -9.76 -4.22
CA PHE A 50 6.92 -10.22 -4.40
C PHE A 50 7.17 -11.47 -3.57
N LYS A 51 8.07 -12.31 -4.05
CA LYS A 51 8.64 -13.40 -3.28
C LYS A 51 10.12 -13.12 -3.09
N VAL A 52 10.58 -13.10 -1.85
CA VAL A 52 11.99 -12.91 -1.53
C VAL A 52 12.58 -14.24 -1.08
N THR A 53 13.77 -14.55 -1.55
CA THR A 53 14.51 -15.77 -1.20
C THR A 53 15.92 -15.38 -0.80
N GLY A 54 16.46 -16.06 0.19
CA GLY A 54 17.81 -15.81 0.68
C GLY A 54 18.35 -16.99 1.46
N SER A 55 19.56 -16.85 1.99
CA SER A 55 20.19 -17.87 2.81
C SER A 55 19.70 -17.86 4.26
N GLY A 56 18.97 -16.84 4.66
CA GLY A 56 18.41 -16.71 6.00
C GLY A 56 17.60 -15.45 6.13
N GLU A 57 16.97 -15.26 7.29
CA GLU A 57 16.12 -14.10 7.56
C GLU A 57 16.83 -12.76 7.31
N TRP A 58 18.11 -12.67 7.70
CA TRP A 58 18.90 -11.45 7.52
C TRP A 58 18.98 -11.03 6.04
N GLN A 59 19.04 -12.00 5.13
CA GLN A 59 19.06 -11.70 3.70
C GLN A 59 17.71 -11.29 3.18
N LEU A 60 16.63 -11.91 3.67
CA LEU A 60 15.26 -11.50 3.33
C LEU A 60 15.02 -10.06 3.74
N ASP A 61 15.44 -9.69 4.94
CA ASP A 61 15.30 -8.31 5.43
C ASP A 61 16.10 -7.33 4.59
N ALA A 62 17.31 -7.71 4.18
CA ALA A 62 18.15 -6.87 3.33
C ALA A 62 17.50 -6.64 1.96
N ILE A 63 16.91 -7.68 1.36
CA ILE A 63 16.20 -7.56 0.08
C ILE A 63 14.96 -6.68 0.23
N LEU A 64 14.19 -6.87 1.30
CA LEU A 64 13.01 -6.05 1.57
C LEU A 64 13.38 -4.59 1.80
N ASP A 65 14.50 -4.30 2.43
CA ASP A 65 14.98 -2.93 2.60
C ASP A 65 15.32 -2.28 1.26
N ILE A 66 15.89 -3.04 0.34
CA ILE A 66 16.12 -2.55 -1.03
C ILE A 66 14.78 -2.21 -1.68
N VAL A 67 13.79 -3.10 -1.60
CA VAL A 67 12.45 -2.87 -2.15
C VAL A 67 11.83 -1.62 -1.53
N ARG A 68 11.90 -1.47 -0.21
CA ARG A 68 11.34 -0.31 0.49
C ARG A 68 11.97 1.00 0.02
N LYS A 69 13.29 1.01 -0.18
CA LYS A 69 13.98 2.19 -0.71
C LYS A 69 13.51 2.55 -2.11
N LYS A 70 13.32 1.54 -2.98
CA LYS A 70 12.84 1.78 -4.33
C LYS A 70 11.39 2.28 -4.35
N LEU A 71 10.55 1.75 -3.46
CA LEU A 71 9.18 2.25 -3.28
C LEU A 71 9.20 3.73 -2.90
N SER A 72 9.98 4.09 -1.89
CA SER A 72 10.09 5.48 -1.42
C SER A 72 10.61 6.41 -2.52
N ALA A 73 11.60 5.96 -3.28
CA ALA A 73 12.16 6.75 -4.39
C ALA A 73 11.14 7.02 -5.49
N ARG A 74 10.13 6.16 -5.64
CA ARG A 74 9.07 6.32 -6.62
C ARG A 74 7.77 6.83 -6.01
N SER A 75 7.83 7.35 -4.79
CA SER A 75 6.69 7.91 -4.07
C SER A 75 5.55 6.91 -3.83
N VAL A 76 5.89 5.64 -3.69
CA VAL A 76 4.94 4.58 -3.35
C VAL A 76 5.08 4.27 -1.87
N SER A 77 3.95 4.17 -1.16
CA SER A 77 3.96 3.85 0.26
C SER A 77 4.49 2.44 0.52
N GLN A 78 5.38 2.30 1.50
CA GLN A 78 5.86 0.99 1.94
C GLN A 78 4.75 0.13 2.55
N LYS A 79 3.64 0.75 2.96
CA LYS A 79 2.47 0.05 3.50
C LYS A 79 1.76 -0.82 2.46
N VAL A 80 2.12 -0.70 1.19
CA VAL A 80 1.60 -1.59 0.15
C VAL A 80 2.08 -3.03 0.35
N LEU A 81 3.19 -3.24 1.05
CA LEU A 81 3.74 -4.57 1.28
C LEU A 81 3.08 -5.23 2.50
N ASP A 82 2.54 -6.42 2.30
CA ASP A 82 2.06 -7.25 3.40
C ASP A 82 3.20 -8.16 3.85
N THR A 83 3.84 -7.82 4.96
CA THR A 83 4.98 -8.58 5.50
C THR A 83 4.58 -9.53 6.62
N SER A 84 3.29 -9.82 6.76
CA SER A 84 2.77 -10.66 7.85
C SER A 84 2.95 -12.17 7.62
N HIS A 85 3.27 -12.58 6.40
CA HIS A 85 3.47 -14.00 6.09
C HIS A 85 4.73 -14.55 6.74
N GLU A 86 4.68 -15.83 7.12
CA GLU A 86 5.80 -16.47 7.77
C GLU A 86 6.91 -16.81 6.78
N ILE A 87 8.14 -16.88 7.31
CA ILE A 87 9.29 -17.31 6.56
C ILE A 87 9.23 -18.83 6.42
N VAL A 88 9.43 -19.33 5.19
CA VAL A 88 9.51 -20.76 4.90
C VAL A 88 10.96 -21.12 4.70
N GLU A 89 11.47 -22.07 5.49
CA GLU A 89 12.84 -22.55 5.37
C GLU A 89 12.87 -23.93 4.71
N SER A 90 13.77 -24.11 3.75
CA SER A 90 13.93 -25.37 3.02
C SER A 90 15.30 -25.44 2.36
N ASN A 91 16.05 -26.55 2.57
CA ASN A 91 17.31 -26.81 1.88
C ASN A 91 18.32 -25.66 1.93
N LEU A 92 18.57 -25.11 3.11
CA LEU A 92 19.50 -23.99 3.34
C LEU A 92 19.04 -22.68 2.70
N LYS A 93 17.77 -22.59 2.35
CA LYS A 93 17.14 -21.37 1.83
C LYS A 93 16.01 -20.93 2.74
N ALA A 94 15.80 -19.64 2.81
CA ALA A 94 14.63 -19.04 3.44
C ALA A 94 13.87 -18.25 2.38
N SER A 95 12.56 -18.28 2.44
CA SER A 95 11.73 -17.48 1.53
C SER A 95 10.54 -16.89 2.25
N LYS A 96 10.03 -15.81 1.70
CA LYS A 96 8.86 -15.12 2.24
C LYS A 96 8.04 -14.56 1.10
N GLU A 97 6.74 -14.79 1.17
CA GLU A 97 5.81 -14.16 0.24
C GLU A 97 5.37 -12.81 0.80
N VAL A 98 5.38 -11.79 -0.06
CA VAL A 98 5.02 -10.42 0.31
C VAL A 98 3.98 -9.92 -0.68
N PRO A 99 2.69 -10.23 -0.45
CA PRO A 99 1.63 -9.73 -1.33
C PRO A 99 1.46 -8.22 -1.20
N PHE A 100 0.87 -7.61 -2.22
CA PHE A 100 0.52 -6.19 -2.16
C PHE A 100 -0.86 -6.02 -1.54
N LYS A 101 -0.99 -5.02 -0.67
CA LYS A 101 -2.28 -4.65 -0.10
C LYS A 101 -3.06 -3.81 -1.11
N ALA A 102 -4.22 -4.30 -1.51
CA ALA A 102 -5.11 -3.60 -2.44
C ALA A 102 -6.55 -3.80 -2.03
N GLY A 103 -7.37 -2.76 -2.24
CA GLY A 103 -8.77 -2.76 -1.86
C GLY A 103 -8.98 -2.44 -0.38
N LEU A 104 -10.14 -1.90 -0.07
CA LEU A 104 -10.58 -1.68 1.30
C LEU A 104 -11.57 -2.76 1.66
N ASP A 105 -11.17 -3.69 2.52
CA ASP A 105 -12.10 -4.67 3.07
C ASP A 105 -13.06 -3.97 4.05
N GLN A 106 -14.05 -4.72 4.54
CA GLN A 106 -15.06 -4.13 5.42
C GLN A 106 -14.46 -3.58 6.72
N ASP A 107 -13.47 -4.25 7.28
CA ASP A 107 -12.84 -3.81 8.52
C ASP A 107 -12.11 -2.48 8.34
N LYS A 108 -11.34 -2.34 7.26
CA LYS A 108 -10.65 -1.09 6.93
C LYS A 108 -11.64 0.02 6.63
N ALA A 109 -12.69 -0.27 5.87
CA ALA A 109 -13.73 0.70 5.56
C ALA A 109 -14.45 1.18 6.82
N LYS A 110 -14.78 0.28 7.74
CA LYS A 110 -15.40 0.63 9.03
C LYS A 110 -14.49 1.48 9.88
N THR A 111 -13.21 1.16 9.92
CA THR A 111 -12.22 1.95 10.66
C THR A 111 -12.17 3.39 10.14
N LEU A 112 -12.14 3.57 8.82
CA LEU A 112 -12.13 4.88 8.20
C LEU A 112 -13.42 5.65 8.45
N THR A 113 -14.57 5.00 8.26
CA THR A 113 -15.86 5.68 8.47
C THR A 113 -16.05 6.11 9.92
N LYS A 114 -15.62 5.27 10.87
CA LYS A 114 -15.67 5.59 12.29
C LYS A 114 -14.78 6.79 12.61
N LEU A 115 -13.55 6.80 12.12
CA LEU A 115 -12.61 7.90 12.32
C LEU A 115 -13.18 9.21 11.78
N ILE A 116 -13.70 9.21 10.57
CA ILE A 116 -14.25 10.39 9.93
C ILE A 116 -15.48 10.88 10.70
N ARG A 117 -16.36 9.96 11.07
CA ARG A 117 -17.60 10.30 11.77
C ARG A 117 -17.35 10.89 13.15
N GLU A 118 -16.36 10.38 13.87
CA GLU A 118 -15.97 10.89 15.20
C GLU A 118 -15.36 12.28 15.13
N THR A 119 -14.58 12.55 14.08
CA THR A 119 -13.87 13.81 13.92
C THR A 119 -14.71 14.88 13.24
N TYR A 120 -15.49 14.47 12.22
CA TYR A 120 -16.32 15.37 11.42
C TYR A 120 -17.74 14.81 11.28
N PRO A 121 -18.60 14.96 12.32
CA PRO A 121 -19.93 14.34 12.34
C PRO A 121 -20.89 14.81 11.24
N LYS A 122 -20.63 15.99 10.66
CA LYS A 122 -21.48 16.55 9.59
C LYS A 122 -21.17 15.98 8.22
N VAL A 123 -20.06 15.25 8.07
CA VAL A 123 -19.67 14.66 6.82
C VAL A 123 -20.31 13.28 6.70
N ASN A 124 -20.86 12.98 5.54
CA ASN A 124 -21.47 11.68 5.26
C ASN A 124 -20.46 10.72 4.66
N THR A 125 -20.52 9.47 5.09
CA THR A 125 -19.68 8.41 4.56
C THR A 125 -20.53 7.26 4.07
N GLN A 126 -20.11 6.63 2.97
CA GLN A 126 -20.82 5.48 2.40
C GLN A 126 -19.79 4.46 1.90
N ILE A 127 -19.95 3.22 2.34
CA ILE A 127 -19.10 2.10 1.86
C ILE A 127 -19.64 1.63 0.53
N GLN A 128 -18.81 1.68 -0.52
CA GLN A 128 -19.18 1.24 -1.87
C GLN A 128 -18.13 0.25 -2.37
N GLY A 129 -18.42 -1.06 -2.27
CA GLY A 129 -17.49 -2.10 -2.67
C GLY A 129 -16.17 -2.02 -1.89
N GLU A 130 -15.08 -1.75 -2.59
CA GLU A 130 -13.74 -1.62 -2.00
C GLU A 130 -13.33 -0.16 -1.81
N ALA A 131 -14.30 0.75 -1.77
CA ALA A 131 -14.06 2.19 -1.59
C ALA A 131 -14.95 2.75 -0.51
N VAL A 132 -14.55 3.89 0.05
CA VAL A 132 -15.38 4.67 0.97
C VAL A 132 -15.59 6.04 0.33
N ARG A 133 -16.85 6.37 0.05
CA ARG A 133 -17.23 7.68 -0.48
C ARG A 133 -17.51 8.64 0.67
N VAL A 134 -16.87 9.80 0.62
CA VAL A 134 -17.05 10.86 1.60
C VAL A 134 -17.73 12.03 0.92
N MET A 135 -18.84 12.49 1.49
CA MET A 135 -19.70 13.53 0.89
C MET A 135 -19.98 14.64 1.89
N SER A 136 -20.02 15.87 1.39
CA SER A 136 -20.39 17.03 2.19
C SER A 136 -20.90 18.17 1.31
N ASN A 137 -21.71 19.04 1.89
CA ASN A 137 -22.09 20.30 1.27
C ASN A 137 -20.95 21.33 1.34
N SER A 138 -19.98 21.11 2.20
CA SER A 138 -18.86 22.01 2.42
C SER A 138 -17.58 21.41 1.85
N LYS A 139 -17.01 22.09 0.86
CA LYS A 139 -15.72 21.72 0.29
C LYS A 139 -14.61 21.79 1.36
N ASP A 140 -14.70 22.77 2.26
CA ASP A 140 -13.72 22.93 3.34
C ASP A 140 -13.73 21.74 4.29
N ASP A 141 -14.91 21.20 4.60
CA ASP A 141 -15.02 20.00 5.44
C ASP A 141 -14.39 18.78 4.76
N LEU A 142 -14.59 18.62 3.44
CA LEU A 142 -13.95 17.53 2.71
C LEU A 142 -12.44 17.68 2.68
N GLN A 143 -11.92 18.88 2.50
CA GLN A 143 -10.49 19.13 2.56
C GLN A 143 -9.91 18.84 3.94
N ALA A 144 -10.66 19.17 5.00
CA ALA A 144 -10.26 18.84 6.37
C ALA A 144 -10.15 17.33 6.57
N VAL A 145 -11.11 16.55 6.05
CA VAL A 145 -11.07 15.08 6.10
C VAL A 145 -9.86 14.56 5.33
N MET A 146 -9.58 15.10 4.15
CA MET A 146 -8.40 14.71 3.36
C MET A 146 -7.10 14.94 4.14
N GLN A 147 -6.98 16.10 4.81
CA GLN A 147 -5.79 16.41 5.61
C GLN A 147 -5.67 15.47 6.82
N LEU A 148 -6.78 15.13 7.46
CA LEU A 148 -6.81 14.17 8.55
C LEU A 148 -6.25 12.82 8.09
N LEU A 149 -6.68 12.33 6.94
CA LEU A 149 -6.25 11.04 6.41
C LEU A 149 -4.78 11.05 5.98
N LYS A 150 -4.31 12.13 5.38
CA LYS A 150 -2.91 12.29 4.98
C LYS A 150 -1.97 12.36 6.19
N ALA A 151 -2.43 12.92 7.29
CA ALA A 151 -1.66 13.05 8.53
C ALA A 151 -1.71 11.80 9.39
N LYS A 152 -2.58 10.84 9.07
CA LYS A 152 -2.78 9.63 9.86
C LYS A 152 -1.75 8.58 9.50
N ASP A 153 -0.72 8.41 10.33
CA ASP A 153 0.39 7.50 10.08
C ASP A 153 0.14 6.07 10.55
N ASP A 154 -0.84 5.86 11.44
CA ASP A 154 -1.09 4.57 12.06
C ASP A 154 -2.06 3.67 11.28
N LEU A 155 -2.47 4.07 10.08
CA LEU A 155 -3.21 3.19 9.18
C LEU A 155 -2.25 2.11 8.63
N ASP A 156 -2.69 0.87 8.63
CA ASP A 156 -1.88 -0.26 8.18
C ASP A 156 -1.98 -0.51 6.66
N PHE A 157 -2.56 0.42 5.94
CA PHE A 157 -2.70 0.39 4.49
C PHE A 157 -2.53 1.81 3.92
N PRO A 158 -2.11 1.96 2.65
CA PRO A 158 -1.95 3.27 2.04
C PRO A 158 -3.28 3.75 1.43
N PRO A 159 -4.00 4.70 2.09
CA PRO A 159 -5.21 5.26 1.50
C PRO A 159 -4.87 6.22 0.38
N GLN A 160 -5.65 6.18 -0.69
CA GLN A 160 -5.55 7.11 -1.81
C GLN A 160 -6.88 7.83 -1.95
N LEU A 161 -6.81 9.11 -2.27
CA LEU A 161 -7.96 9.99 -2.30
C LEU A 161 -8.24 10.41 -3.73
N HIS A 162 -9.37 9.96 -4.27
CA HIS A 162 -9.80 10.28 -5.62
C HIS A 162 -10.92 11.30 -5.57
N GLU A 163 -10.64 12.53 -6.00
CA GLU A 163 -11.63 13.60 -6.07
C GLU A 163 -12.52 13.41 -7.28
N PHE A 164 -13.82 13.63 -7.09
CA PHE A 164 -14.76 13.66 -8.20
C PHE A 164 -15.03 15.09 -8.62
N PRO A 165 -15.20 15.31 -9.94
CA PRO A 165 -15.64 16.63 -10.39
C PRO A 165 -16.98 16.98 -9.75
N ILE A 166 -17.13 18.25 -9.45
CA ILE A 166 -18.38 18.78 -8.91
C ILE A 166 -19.47 18.52 -9.92
N ASN A 167 -20.47 17.73 -9.53
CA ASN A 167 -21.66 17.62 -10.36
C ASN A 167 -22.46 18.91 -10.19
N ILE A 168 -22.35 19.75 -11.18
CA ILE A 168 -23.16 20.93 -11.28
C ILE A 168 -24.46 20.53 -11.99
N GLU A 169 -25.41 20.11 -11.21
CA GLU A 169 -26.79 20.02 -11.70
C GLU A 169 -27.68 20.96 -10.92
#